data_c50866e8e2ae7b2a867274606f1dcc1b
#
_entry.id   c50866e8e2ae7b2a867274606f1dcc1b
#
_cell.length_a   1.000
_cell.length_b   1.000
_cell.length_c   1.000
_cell.angle_alpha   90.00
_cell.angle_beta   90.00
_cell.angle_gamma   90.00
#
_symmetry.space_group_name_H-M   'P 1'
#
loop_
_entity.id
_entity.type
_entity.pdbx_description
1 polymer ?
#
loop_
_entity_poly.entity_id
_entity_poly.type
_entity_poly.pdbx_seq_one_letter_code
_entity_poly.pdbx_strand_id
1 'polypeptide(L)'
;MSTKIDRRDDVNPEEGERKYGDVSFADTTNNKYPIDTPEHIRAAWSYIHHKDNASTYDSDELELIKSRIRQAAEQHHIEIKNE
;
A
#
# COMPACT_ATOMS: atom_id res chain seq x y z
N MET A 1 -7.02 -6.46 -16.35
CA MET A 1 -6.58 -5.78 -15.12
C MET A 1 -5.39 -6.52 -14.53
N SER A 2 -4.36 -5.81 -14.15
CA SER A 2 -3.19 -6.43 -13.54
C SER A 2 -3.46 -6.84 -12.10
N THR A 3 -3.03 -8.04 -11.72
CA THR A 3 -3.11 -8.52 -10.34
C THR A 3 -1.73 -8.47 -9.66
N LYS A 4 -0.75 -7.93 -10.36
CA LYS A 4 0.64 -7.92 -9.92
C LYS A 4 1.21 -6.52 -10.03
N ILE A 5 1.98 -6.13 -9.02
CA ILE A 5 2.69 -4.86 -9.00
C ILE A 5 4.13 -5.12 -9.42
N ASP A 6 4.63 -4.34 -10.35
CA ASP A 6 6.01 -4.47 -10.82
C ASP A 6 6.98 -3.98 -9.76
N ARG A 7 8.12 -4.64 -9.65
CA ARG A 7 9.18 -4.21 -8.75
C ARG A 7 9.82 -2.93 -9.27
N ARG A 8 10.03 -1.98 -8.35
CA ARG A 8 10.67 -0.72 -8.69
C ARG A 8 12.16 -0.79 -8.37
N ASP A 9 12.99 -0.37 -9.31
CA ASP A 9 14.44 -0.42 -9.17
C ASP A 9 14.95 0.54 -8.09
N ASP A 10 14.22 1.61 -7.82
CA ASP A 10 14.58 2.61 -6.82
C ASP A 10 14.17 2.23 -5.39
N VAL A 11 13.57 1.06 -5.22
CA VAL A 11 13.06 0.60 -3.93
C VAL A 11 13.70 -0.74 -3.57
N ASN A 12 14.12 -0.85 -2.31
CA ASN A 12 14.62 -2.11 -1.76
C ASN A 12 13.54 -2.74 -0.87
N PRO A 13 12.90 -3.85 -1.31
CA PRO A 13 11.86 -4.49 -0.50
C PRO A 13 12.33 -4.94 0.88
N GLU A 14 13.60 -5.26 1.02
CA GLU A 14 14.17 -5.67 2.32
C GLU A 14 14.14 -4.55 3.34
N GLU A 15 14.18 -3.29 2.91
CA GLU A 15 14.07 -2.15 3.82
C GLU A 15 12.70 -2.09 4.46
N GLY A 16 11.63 -2.36 3.70
CA GLY A 16 10.28 -2.41 4.25
C GLY A 16 10.16 -3.49 5.30
N GLU A 17 10.65 -4.69 4.99
CA GLU A 17 10.62 -5.80 5.92
C GLU A 17 11.45 -5.52 7.17
N ARG A 18 12.61 -4.89 7.00
CA ARG A 18 13.50 -4.54 8.11
C ARG A 18 12.88 -3.48 9.03
N LYS A 19 12.20 -2.51 8.43
CA LYS A 19 11.59 -1.39 9.15
C LYS A 19 10.31 -1.80 9.89
N TYR A 20 9.48 -2.61 9.26
CA TYR A 20 8.14 -2.93 9.76
C TYR A 20 7.99 -4.37 10.23
N GLY A 21 8.96 -5.23 9.92
CA GLY A 21 8.89 -6.64 10.20
C GLY A 21 8.14 -7.42 9.12
N ASP A 22 7.83 -8.66 9.43
CA ASP A 22 7.10 -9.55 8.51
C ASP A 22 5.60 -9.28 8.62
N VAL A 23 5.16 -8.17 8.05
CA VAL A 23 3.77 -7.72 8.11
C VAL A 23 3.17 -7.64 6.71
N SER A 24 1.85 -7.49 6.63
CA SER A 24 1.17 -7.33 5.35
C SER A 24 1.40 -5.94 4.78
N PHE A 25 1.65 -5.87 3.48
CA PHE A 25 1.83 -4.62 2.74
C PHE A 25 0.79 -4.52 1.63
N ALA A 26 0.34 -3.31 1.34
CA ALA A 26 -0.53 -3.06 0.19
C ALA A 26 0.24 -3.28 -1.11
N ASP A 27 1.50 -2.85 -1.17
CA ASP A 27 2.43 -3.17 -2.25
C ASP A 27 3.33 -4.31 -1.79
N THR A 28 2.93 -5.53 -2.11
CA THR A 28 3.65 -6.74 -1.69
C THR A 28 4.93 -6.98 -2.47
N THR A 29 5.07 -6.38 -3.64
CA THR A 29 6.26 -6.53 -4.48
C THR A 29 7.42 -5.72 -3.94
N ASN A 30 7.16 -4.48 -3.53
CA ASN A 30 8.17 -3.54 -3.07
C ASN A 30 8.16 -3.36 -1.55
N ASN A 31 7.27 -4.06 -0.84
CA ASN A 31 7.09 -3.98 0.62
C ASN A 31 6.88 -2.54 1.08
N LYS A 32 5.90 -1.89 0.48
CA LYS A 32 5.49 -0.53 0.83
C LYS A 32 4.07 -0.50 1.32
N TYR A 33 3.75 0.51 2.12
CA TYR A 33 2.41 0.75 2.66
C TYR A 33 1.95 -0.42 3.53
N PRO A 34 2.54 -0.58 4.73
CA PRO A 34 2.09 -1.63 5.65
C PRO A 34 0.64 -1.41 6.06
N ILE A 35 -0.10 -2.50 6.17
CA ILE A 35 -1.53 -2.49 6.47
C ILE A 35 -1.86 -3.42 7.63
N ASP A 36 -0.94 -3.55 8.56
CA ASP A 36 -1.04 -4.46 9.70
C ASP A 36 -1.71 -3.84 10.93
N THR A 37 -1.73 -2.51 11.02
CA THR A 37 -2.35 -1.79 12.14
C THR A 37 -3.27 -0.69 11.63
N PRO A 38 -4.24 -0.23 12.47
CA PRO A 38 -5.10 0.89 12.07
C PRO A 38 -4.32 2.15 11.69
N GLU A 39 -3.27 2.47 12.42
CA GLU A 39 -2.45 3.64 12.12
C GLU A 39 -1.75 3.50 10.77
N HIS A 40 -1.20 2.31 10.49
CA HIS A 40 -0.54 2.03 9.21
C HIS A 40 -1.53 2.10 8.05
N ILE A 41 -2.74 1.58 8.24
CA ILE A 41 -3.77 1.60 7.21
C ILE A 41 -4.16 3.03 6.86
N ARG A 42 -4.39 3.88 7.87
CA ARG A 42 -4.73 5.28 7.64
C ARG A 42 -3.58 6.04 6.98
N ALA A 43 -2.35 5.79 7.41
CA ALA A 43 -1.17 6.40 6.80
C ALA A 43 -1.01 5.95 5.35
N ALA A 44 -1.20 4.66 5.08
CA ALA A 44 -1.10 4.12 3.72
C ALA A 44 -2.12 4.77 2.79
N TRP A 45 -3.36 4.92 3.25
CA TRP A 45 -4.42 5.55 2.48
C TRP A 45 -4.10 7.01 2.17
N SER A 46 -3.59 7.74 3.16
CA SER A 46 -3.17 9.13 2.98
C SER A 46 -2.01 9.23 2.00
N TYR A 47 -0.98 8.40 2.15
CA TYR A 47 0.20 8.45 1.30
C TYR A 47 -0.10 8.07 -0.15
N ILE A 48 -0.97 7.09 -0.40
CA ILE A 48 -1.26 6.68 -1.78
C ILE A 48 -2.04 7.75 -2.55
N HIS A 49 -2.67 8.69 -1.85
CA HIS A 49 -3.36 9.80 -2.49
C HIS A 49 -2.46 11.01 -2.74
N HIS A 50 -1.23 11.00 -2.22
CA HIS A 50 -0.26 12.02 -2.57
C HIS A 50 0.13 11.86 -4.03
N LYS A 51 0.14 12.96 -4.77
CA LYS A 51 0.42 12.97 -6.19
C LYS A 51 1.75 12.29 -6.53
N ASP A 52 2.80 12.56 -5.75
CA ASP A 52 4.11 11.99 -5.98
C ASP A 52 4.12 10.48 -5.82
N ASN A 53 3.42 9.96 -4.82
CA ASN A 53 3.32 8.53 -4.58
C ASN A 53 2.46 7.86 -5.65
N ALA A 54 1.31 8.44 -5.96
CA ALA A 54 0.41 7.89 -6.96
C ALA A 54 1.04 7.82 -8.35
N SER A 55 1.85 8.81 -8.72
CA SER A 55 2.48 8.89 -10.03
C SER A 55 3.56 7.83 -10.26
N THR A 56 4.02 7.15 -9.21
CA THR A 56 5.04 6.10 -9.34
C THR A 56 4.45 4.75 -9.76
N TYR A 57 3.13 4.63 -9.79
CA TYR A 57 2.44 3.40 -10.16
C TYR A 57 1.60 3.61 -11.40
N ASP A 58 1.42 2.54 -12.18
CA ASP A 58 0.42 2.51 -13.24
C ASP A 58 -0.97 2.52 -12.63
N SER A 59 -1.98 2.90 -13.42
CA SER A 59 -3.35 2.98 -12.92
C SER A 59 -3.85 1.65 -12.38
N ASP A 60 -3.52 0.53 -13.01
CA ASP A 60 -3.91 -0.81 -12.54
C ASP A 60 -3.24 -1.15 -11.22
N GLU A 61 -1.97 -0.82 -11.08
CA GLU A 61 -1.22 -1.03 -9.84
C GLU A 61 -1.81 -0.19 -8.71
N LEU A 62 -2.11 1.07 -9.00
CA LEU A 62 -2.68 1.99 -8.04
C LEU A 62 -4.04 1.50 -7.54
N GLU A 63 -4.89 1.02 -8.44
CA GLU A 63 -6.20 0.47 -8.09
C GLU A 63 -6.05 -0.76 -7.19
N LEU A 64 -5.09 -1.62 -7.48
CA LEU A 64 -4.82 -2.80 -6.68
C LEU A 64 -4.39 -2.43 -5.27
N ILE A 65 -3.47 -1.47 -5.15
CA ILE A 65 -3.00 -0.98 -3.85
C ILE A 65 -4.15 -0.40 -3.05
N LYS A 66 -4.95 0.46 -3.66
CA LYS A 66 -6.11 1.07 -2.99
C LYS A 66 -7.11 0.01 -2.53
N SER A 67 -7.35 -1.01 -3.37
CA SER A 67 -8.25 -2.10 -3.03
C SER A 67 -7.77 -2.86 -1.79
N ARG A 68 -6.47 -3.14 -1.72
CA ARG A 68 -5.89 -3.84 -0.57
C ARG A 68 -5.99 -3.02 0.71
N ILE A 69 -5.76 -1.71 0.61
CA ILE A 69 -5.90 -0.81 1.76
C ILE A 69 -7.35 -0.78 2.24
N ARG A 70 -8.31 -0.70 1.32
CA ARG A 70 -9.74 -0.71 1.68
C ARG A 70 -10.15 -2.02 2.35
N GLN A 71 -9.67 -3.15 1.84
CA GLN A 71 -9.94 -4.45 2.44
C GLN A 71 -9.38 -4.55 3.86
N ALA A 72 -8.16 -4.06 4.06
CA ALA A 72 -7.55 -4.04 5.38
C ALA A 72 -8.33 -3.15 6.34
N ALA A 73 -8.76 -1.98 5.88
CA ALA A 73 -9.59 -1.07 6.68
C ALA A 73 -10.89 -1.75 7.10
N GLU A 74 -11.52 -2.47 6.19
CA GLU A 74 -12.75 -3.20 6.48
C GLU A 74 -12.52 -4.29 7.51
N GLN A 75 -11.44 -5.05 7.39
CA GLN A 75 -11.09 -6.11 8.33
C GLN A 75 -10.81 -5.57 9.74
N HIS A 76 -10.23 -4.38 9.82
CA HIS A 76 -9.92 -3.73 11.10
C HIS A 76 -11.03 -2.82 11.59
N HIS A 77 -12.17 -2.78 10.90
CA HIS A 77 -13.32 -1.92 11.24
C HIS A 77 -12.95 -0.45 11.31
N ILE A 78 -12.11 -0.01 10.37
CA ILE A 78 -11.65 1.37 10.27
C ILE A 78 -12.39 2.05 9.12
N GLU A 79 -12.86 3.26 9.38
CA GLU A 79 -13.44 4.09 8.33
C GLU A 79 -12.35 4.93 7.68
N ILE A 80 -12.25 4.86 6.36
CA ILE A 80 -11.33 5.70 5.57
C ILE A 80 -12.15 6.52 4.60
N LYS A 81 -11.67 7.71 4.29
CA LYS A 81 -12.38 8.60 3.38
C LYS A 81 -12.27 8.10 1.95
N ASN A 82 -13.41 8.04 1.27
CA ASN A 82 -13.44 7.83 -0.17
C ASN A 82 -13.20 9.16 -0.87
N GLU A 83 -12.42 9.10 -1.92
CA GLU A 83 -12.22 10.25 -2.79
C GLU A 83 -12.81 10.02 -4.17
#